data_b9c9c12871c304c4747d315974a60d3a
#
_entry.id   b9c9c12871c304c4747d315974a60d3a
#
_cell.length_a   1.000
_cell.length_b   1.000
_cell.length_c   1.000
_cell.angle_alpha   90.00
_cell.angle_beta   90.00
_cell.angle_gamma   90.00
#
_symmetry.space_group_name_H-M   'P 1'
#
loop_
_entity.id
_entity.type
_entity.pdbx_description
1 polymer ?
#
loop_
_entity_poly.entity_id
_entity_poly.type
_entity_poly.pdbx_seq_one_letter_code
_entity_poly.pdbx_strand_id
1 'polypeptide(L)'
;MSQVEDAAELPPPYSEYPTRLPTHFPIGSFEPAPLVSVTELQAHLRLLGAFHKLKQDVQSQAEGIATTNKELGWVVFVNRAVHRFFEWTAATWNKSSPALSEMYIPPLDVIMVWHTYLLNPRAFFEDARRMSTTYCTNLIAIEDMPLTLISSLIDPQTLDPLPPSEKRQLFFEQVSQMSYHMPLATDYSDVLTLNCPFCAHPNQSVRWVADGESGFAQTKFSHTCEQCGKSFNKSNIGVRRFCEEVTRRRTGERVFISETLLHYLTGTRSEDQSVEIMTKIFK
;
A
#
# COMPACT_ATOMS: atom_id res chain seq x y z
N MET A 1 12.27 -12.20 -59.29
CA MET A 1 11.70 -11.85 -57.96
C MET A 1 12.86 -11.68 -57.03
N SER A 2 13.34 -10.46 -56.85
CA SER A 2 14.44 -10.12 -55.94
C SER A 2 13.84 -9.90 -54.52
N GLN A 3 14.32 -10.70 -53.57
CA GLN A 3 14.06 -10.48 -52.14
C GLN A 3 14.86 -9.26 -51.74
N VAL A 4 14.14 -8.21 -51.31
CA VAL A 4 14.73 -7.09 -50.59
C VAL A 4 14.90 -7.57 -49.14
N GLU A 5 16.14 -7.83 -48.72
CA GLU A 5 16.47 -8.02 -47.31
C GLU A 5 16.26 -6.68 -46.60
N ASP A 6 15.29 -6.64 -45.70
CA ASP A 6 15.13 -5.56 -44.73
C ASP A 6 16.41 -5.53 -43.86
N ALA A 7 17.31 -4.62 -44.14
CA ALA A 7 18.42 -4.32 -43.26
C ALA A 7 17.85 -3.72 -41.97
N ALA A 8 17.84 -4.52 -40.90
CA ALA A 8 17.48 -4.03 -39.57
C ALA A 8 18.39 -2.83 -39.23
N GLU A 9 17.80 -1.65 -39.17
CA GLU A 9 18.52 -0.43 -38.78
C GLU A 9 19.07 -0.62 -37.36
N LEU A 10 20.41 -0.64 -37.27
CA LEU A 10 21.07 -0.72 -35.96
C LEU A 10 20.63 0.47 -35.10
N PRO A 11 20.33 0.26 -33.82
CA PRO A 11 20.01 1.36 -32.90
C PRO A 11 21.14 2.39 -32.96
N PRO A 12 20.84 3.67 -32.92
CA PRO A 12 21.82 4.74 -32.97
C PRO A 12 22.90 4.51 -31.91
N PRO A 13 24.18 4.76 -32.22
CA PRO A 13 25.28 4.56 -31.27
C PRO A 13 24.95 5.38 -30.03
N TYR A 14 24.93 4.69 -28.87
CA TYR A 14 24.78 5.37 -27.58
C TYR A 14 25.96 6.32 -27.44
N SER A 15 25.71 7.61 -27.69
CA SER A 15 26.67 8.65 -27.34
C SER A 15 26.86 8.62 -25.84
N GLU A 16 28.09 8.82 -25.37
CA GLU A 16 28.41 8.95 -23.94
C GLU A 16 27.34 9.80 -23.25
N TYR A 17 26.68 9.21 -22.24
CA TYR A 17 25.61 9.89 -21.54
C TYR A 17 26.08 11.25 -21.05
N PRO A 18 25.34 12.32 -21.29
CA PRO A 18 25.72 13.61 -20.74
C PRO A 18 25.86 13.48 -19.23
N THR A 19 27.01 13.85 -18.70
CA THR A 19 27.32 13.80 -17.27
C THR A 19 26.36 14.65 -16.42
N ARG A 20 25.56 15.48 -17.08
CA ARG A 20 24.52 16.30 -16.45
C ARG A 20 23.28 16.33 -17.35
N LEU A 21 22.11 16.09 -16.74
CA LEU A 21 20.84 16.30 -17.42
C LEU A 21 20.62 17.82 -17.65
N PRO A 22 19.92 18.19 -18.75
CA PRO A 22 19.48 19.56 -18.96
C PRO A 22 18.66 20.05 -17.76
N THR A 23 18.79 21.31 -17.42
CA THR A 23 18.01 21.96 -16.36
C THR A 23 16.55 22.20 -16.78
N HIS A 24 16.29 22.23 -18.10
CA HIS A 24 14.97 22.41 -18.70
C HIS A 24 14.87 21.54 -19.95
N PHE A 25 13.67 21.12 -20.27
CA PHE A 25 13.36 20.28 -21.45
C PHE A 25 12.38 21.03 -22.36
N PRO A 26 12.70 21.23 -23.67
CA PRO A 26 11.75 21.85 -24.58
C PRO A 26 10.61 20.88 -24.91
N ILE A 27 9.38 21.26 -24.55
CA ILE A 27 8.15 20.52 -24.88
C ILE A 27 7.20 21.49 -25.59
N GLY A 28 7.23 21.50 -26.91
CA GLY A 28 6.49 22.50 -27.70
C GLY A 28 6.97 23.92 -27.39
N SER A 29 6.08 24.77 -26.88
CA SER A 29 6.37 26.15 -26.43
C SER A 29 6.77 26.26 -24.97
N PHE A 30 6.90 25.15 -24.24
CA PHE A 30 7.21 25.11 -22.83
C PHE A 30 8.64 24.60 -22.60
N GLU A 31 9.30 25.12 -21.56
CA GLU A 31 10.61 24.67 -21.10
C GLU A 31 10.54 24.30 -19.61
N PRO A 32 9.82 23.23 -19.22
CA PRO A 32 9.72 22.84 -17.82
C PRO A 32 11.04 22.28 -17.30
N ALA A 33 11.27 22.48 -15.99
CA ALA A 33 12.30 21.77 -15.27
C ALA A 33 11.98 20.26 -15.18
N PRO A 34 12.97 19.39 -14.94
CA PRO A 34 12.73 17.97 -14.69
C PRO A 34 11.73 17.78 -13.54
N LEU A 35 10.75 16.90 -13.72
CA LEU A 35 9.80 16.53 -12.66
C LEU A 35 10.49 15.77 -11.52
N VAL A 36 11.58 15.06 -11.82
CA VAL A 36 12.36 14.26 -10.86
C VAL A 36 13.84 14.43 -11.14
N SER A 37 14.65 14.42 -10.11
CA SER A 37 16.11 14.45 -10.20
C SER A 37 16.70 13.06 -10.46
N VAL A 38 17.95 13.00 -10.95
CA VAL A 38 18.69 11.73 -11.09
C VAL A 38 18.81 11.01 -9.74
N THR A 39 19.03 11.78 -8.67
CA THR A 39 19.13 11.21 -7.32
C THR A 39 17.84 10.54 -6.88
N GLU A 40 16.69 11.14 -7.18
CA GLU A 40 15.38 10.52 -6.88
C GLU A 40 15.13 9.27 -7.73
N LEU A 41 15.52 9.28 -9.01
CA LEU A 41 15.45 8.08 -9.86
C LEU A 41 16.33 6.95 -9.33
N GLN A 42 17.55 7.25 -8.91
CA GLN A 42 18.45 6.27 -8.30
C GLN A 42 17.90 5.74 -6.97
N ALA A 43 17.33 6.61 -6.15
CA ALA A 43 16.66 6.24 -4.90
C ALA A 43 15.47 5.31 -5.16
N HIS A 44 14.66 5.61 -6.16
CA HIS A 44 13.52 4.77 -6.55
C HIS A 44 13.96 3.40 -7.06
N LEU A 45 14.99 3.33 -7.93
CA LEU A 45 15.53 2.05 -8.42
C LEU A 45 16.07 1.19 -7.26
N ARG A 46 16.75 1.81 -6.28
CA ARG A 46 17.23 1.10 -5.09
C ARG A 46 16.07 0.54 -4.27
N LEU A 47 15.02 1.33 -4.10
CA LEU A 47 13.81 0.90 -3.38
C LEU A 47 13.12 -0.28 -4.09
N LEU A 48 12.97 -0.23 -5.42
CA LEU A 48 12.41 -1.34 -6.20
C LEU A 48 13.28 -2.60 -6.09
N GLY A 49 14.61 -2.44 -6.10
CA GLY A 49 15.55 -3.54 -5.87
C GLY A 49 15.37 -4.17 -4.49
N ALA A 50 15.18 -3.36 -3.44
CA ALA A 50 14.91 -3.85 -2.09
C ALA A 50 13.57 -4.61 -1.99
N PHE A 51 12.52 -4.16 -2.67
CA PHE A 51 11.25 -4.91 -2.74
C PHE A 51 11.40 -6.24 -3.46
N HIS A 52 12.18 -6.26 -4.56
CA HIS A 52 12.46 -7.50 -5.29
C HIS A 52 13.21 -8.50 -4.41
N LYS A 53 14.25 -8.02 -3.70
CA LYS A 53 15.01 -8.86 -2.76
C LYS A 53 14.13 -9.38 -1.63
N LEU A 54 13.31 -8.52 -1.02
CA LEU A 54 12.34 -8.90 0.01
C LEU A 54 11.42 -10.04 -0.47
N LYS A 55 10.91 -9.96 -1.71
CA LYS A 55 10.12 -11.05 -2.31
C LYS A 55 10.93 -12.34 -2.42
N GLN A 56 12.15 -12.26 -2.89
CA GLN A 56 13.03 -13.43 -3.00
C GLN A 56 13.31 -14.05 -1.63
N ASP A 57 13.59 -13.23 -0.62
CA ASP A 57 13.86 -13.69 0.75
C ASP A 57 12.66 -14.39 1.36
N VAL A 58 11.45 -13.86 1.18
CA VAL A 58 10.19 -14.51 1.62
C VAL A 58 9.98 -15.84 0.89
N GLN A 59 10.21 -15.88 -0.41
CA GLN A 59 9.99 -17.10 -1.22
C GLN A 59 11.06 -18.16 -1.01
N SER A 60 12.23 -17.80 -0.48
CA SER A 60 13.33 -18.72 -0.18
C SER A 60 13.32 -19.28 1.23
N GLN A 61 12.31 -18.90 2.06
CA GLN A 61 12.25 -19.42 3.43
C GLN A 61 12.19 -20.94 3.47
N ALA A 62 13.01 -21.52 4.34
CA ALA A 62 13.08 -22.95 4.57
C ALA A 62 11.97 -23.46 5.50
N GLU A 63 11.17 -22.57 6.05
CA GLU A 63 10.10 -22.85 7.02
C GLU A 63 8.77 -22.22 6.58
N GLY A 64 7.68 -22.71 7.14
CA GLY A 64 6.34 -22.17 6.91
C GLY A 64 5.76 -22.44 5.52
N ILE A 65 4.82 -21.60 5.11
CA ILE A 65 4.00 -21.79 3.90
C ILE A 65 4.85 -21.78 2.62
N ALA A 66 5.91 -20.97 2.57
CA ALA A 66 6.76 -20.84 1.39
C ALA A 66 7.46 -22.15 1.01
N THR A 67 7.68 -23.08 1.95
CA THR A 67 8.29 -24.38 1.67
C THR A 67 7.47 -25.24 0.72
N THR A 68 6.16 -25.13 0.78
CA THR A 68 5.21 -25.88 -0.03
C THR A 68 4.66 -25.09 -1.21
N ASN A 69 4.52 -23.77 -1.03
CA ASN A 69 4.01 -22.86 -2.05
C ASN A 69 4.60 -21.45 -1.89
N LYS A 70 5.64 -21.16 -2.67
CA LYS A 70 6.37 -19.87 -2.63
C LYS A 70 5.47 -18.67 -2.93
N GLU A 71 4.57 -18.79 -3.91
CA GLU A 71 3.67 -17.70 -4.27
C GLU A 71 2.63 -17.47 -3.18
N LEU A 72 2.09 -18.51 -2.57
CA LEU A 72 1.18 -18.37 -1.43
C LEU A 72 1.89 -17.73 -0.23
N GLY A 73 3.14 -18.14 0.06
CA GLY A 73 3.96 -17.50 1.09
C GLY A 73 4.09 -15.99 0.86
N TRP A 74 4.37 -15.57 -0.38
CA TRP A 74 4.43 -14.16 -0.75
C TRP A 74 3.06 -13.46 -0.61
N VAL A 75 1.98 -14.08 -1.08
CA VAL A 75 0.62 -13.51 -0.95
C VAL A 75 0.26 -13.29 0.52
N VAL A 76 0.57 -14.22 1.41
CA VAL A 76 0.31 -14.07 2.85
C VAL A 76 1.16 -12.95 3.44
N PHE A 77 2.46 -12.90 3.09
CA PHE A 77 3.35 -11.83 3.53
C PHE A 77 2.82 -10.44 3.14
N VAL A 78 2.39 -10.26 1.89
CA VAL A 78 1.79 -9.00 1.41
C VAL A 78 0.52 -8.65 2.18
N ASN A 79 -0.36 -9.61 2.44
CA ASN A 79 -1.59 -9.36 3.24
C ASN A 79 -1.25 -8.91 4.68
N ARG A 80 -0.21 -9.50 5.29
CA ARG A 80 0.29 -9.06 6.60
C ARG A 80 0.86 -7.64 6.52
N ALA A 81 1.63 -7.32 5.49
CA ALA A 81 2.18 -5.97 5.26
C ALA A 81 1.06 -4.93 5.08
N VAL A 82 -0.01 -5.27 4.34
CA VAL A 82 -1.21 -4.42 4.21
C VAL A 82 -1.87 -4.16 5.56
N HIS A 83 -2.04 -5.19 6.38
CA HIS A 83 -2.58 -5.01 7.74
C HIS A 83 -1.70 -4.06 8.57
N ARG A 84 -0.39 -4.25 8.56
CA ARG A 84 0.58 -3.38 9.26
C ARG A 84 0.54 -1.93 8.75
N PHE A 85 0.36 -1.73 7.45
CA PHE A 85 0.19 -0.40 6.87
C PHE A 85 -1.06 0.30 7.42
N PHE A 86 -2.20 -0.41 7.52
CA PHE A 86 -3.41 0.16 8.10
C PHE A 86 -3.25 0.51 9.57
N GLU A 87 -2.62 -0.34 10.38
CA GLU A 87 -2.37 -0.04 11.81
C GLU A 87 -1.43 1.16 11.95
N TRP A 88 -0.37 1.23 11.15
CA TRP A 88 0.55 2.36 11.16
C TRP A 88 -0.13 3.68 10.77
N THR A 89 -0.99 3.69 9.75
CA THR A 89 -1.71 4.88 9.30
C THR A 89 -2.90 5.23 10.18
N ALA A 90 -3.50 4.28 10.89
CA ALA A 90 -4.56 4.53 11.85
C ALA A 90 -4.07 5.24 13.12
N ALA A 91 -2.76 5.19 13.40
CA ALA A 91 -2.16 5.82 14.55
C ALA A 91 -2.33 7.34 14.53
N THR A 92 -2.45 7.95 15.71
CA THR A 92 -2.50 9.40 15.84
C THR A 92 -1.09 9.99 15.73
N TRP A 93 -0.79 10.59 14.59
CA TRP A 93 0.47 11.29 14.38
C TRP A 93 0.39 12.73 14.88
N ASN A 94 1.47 13.23 15.45
CA ASN A 94 1.56 14.66 15.76
C ASN A 94 1.73 15.43 14.44
N LYS A 95 0.65 16.07 13.98
CA LYS A 95 0.58 16.82 12.71
C LYS A 95 1.52 18.05 12.64
N SER A 96 2.22 18.36 13.71
CA SER A 96 3.13 19.49 13.79
C SER A 96 4.51 19.22 13.19
N SER A 97 4.79 18.02 12.68
CA SER A 97 6.07 17.71 12.03
C SER A 97 6.02 18.10 10.56
N PRO A 98 6.75 19.14 10.15
CA PRO A 98 6.68 19.68 8.78
C PRO A 98 7.36 18.79 7.73
N ALA A 99 8.10 17.75 8.14
CA ALA A 99 8.75 16.80 7.24
C ALA A 99 8.85 15.43 7.92
N LEU A 100 8.66 14.37 7.12
CA LEU A 100 8.91 13.01 7.58
C LEU A 100 10.41 12.83 7.86
N SER A 101 10.77 12.80 9.14
CA SER A 101 12.12 12.44 9.57
C SER A 101 12.28 10.93 9.62
N GLU A 102 13.53 10.44 9.74
CA GLU A 102 13.85 9.01 9.82
C GLU A 102 12.99 8.25 10.84
N MET A 103 12.69 8.87 11.97
CA MET A 103 11.89 8.27 13.04
C MET A 103 10.50 7.81 12.58
N TYR A 104 9.91 8.50 11.59
CA TYR A 104 8.57 8.21 11.08
C TYR A 104 8.55 7.20 9.95
N ILE A 105 9.72 6.84 9.39
CA ILE A 105 9.79 5.89 8.27
C ILE A 105 9.51 4.47 8.77
N PRO A 106 8.45 3.81 8.28
CA PRO A 106 8.08 2.47 8.72
C PRO A 106 9.04 1.38 8.21
N PRO A 107 8.86 0.09 8.59
CA PRO A 107 9.60 -1.03 8.03
C PRO A 107 9.39 -1.20 6.51
N LEU A 108 10.30 -1.91 5.85
CA LEU A 108 10.32 -2.07 4.39
C LEU A 108 9.05 -2.69 3.81
N ASP A 109 8.44 -3.64 4.49
CA ASP A 109 7.17 -4.24 4.12
C ASP A 109 6.02 -3.22 4.08
N VAL A 110 5.97 -2.32 5.04
CA VAL A 110 4.98 -1.22 5.10
C VAL A 110 5.28 -0.15 4.03
N ILE A 111 6.56 0.17 3.80
CA ILE A 111 6.98 1.08 2.72
C ILE A 111 6.54 0.53 1.36
N MET A 112 6.65 -0.78 1.14
CA MET A 112 6.23 -1.44 -0.10
C MET A 112 4.72 -1.24 -0.35
N VAL A 113 3.89 -1.38 0.66
CA VAL A 113 2.44 -1.12 0.55
C VAL A 113 2.17 0.35 0.28
N TRP A 114 2.83 1.25 1.01
CA TRP A 114 2.71 2.70 0.80
C TRP A 114 3.08 3.09 -0.63
N HIS A 115 4.24 2.64 -1.12
CA HIS A 115 4.67 2.87 -2.50
C HIS A 115 3.64 2.36 -3.52
N THR A 116 3.16 1.13 -3.35
CA THR A 116 2.17 0.53 -4.24
C THR A 116 0.86 1.32 -4.24
N TYR A 117 0.45 1.84 -3.09
CA TYR A 117 -0.75 2.67 -2.98
C TYR A 117 -0.60 4.00 -3.72
N LEU A 118 0.57 4.64 -3.62
CA LEU A 118 0.89 5.87 -4.36
C LEU A 118 0.92 5.66 -5.90
N LEU A 119 1.18 4.45 -6.39
CA LEU A 119 1.06 4.12 -7.83
C LEU A 119 -0.39 4.15 -8.32
N ASN A 120 -1.37 4.18 -7.42
CA ASN A 120 -2.76 4.51 -7.74
C ASN A 120 -3.14 5.86 -7.11
N PRO A 121 -2.63 6.98 -7.67
CA PRO A 121 -2.76 8.29 -7.05
C PRO A 121 -4.21 8.74 -6.90
N ARG A 122 -5.10 8.29 -7.81
CA ARG A 122 -6.53 8.59 -7.72
C ARG A 122 -7.14 7.97 -6.46
N ALA A 123 -6.94 6.67 -6.25
CA ALA A 123 -7.48 5.97 -5.08
C ALA A 123 -6.88 6.53 -3.79
N PHE A 124 -5.55 6.74 -3.74
CA PHE A 124 -4.87 7.32 -2.58
C PHE A 124 -5.42 8.70 -2.22
N PHE A 125 -5.52 9.59 -3.21
CA PHE A 125 -6.04 10.95 -3.02
C PHE A 125 -7.50 10.94 -2.56
N GLU A 126 -8.33 10.11 -3.15
CA GLU A 126 -9.75 10.01 -2.83
C GLU A 126 -9.97 9.44 -1.44
N ASP A 127 -9.31 8.34 -1.09
CA ASP A 127 -9.38 7.73 0.24
C ASP A 127 -8.92 8.68 1.34
N ALA A 128 -7.87 9.46 1.10
CA ALA A 128 -7.40 10.47 2.04
C ALA A 128 -8.44 11.57 2.34
N ARG A 129 -9.42 11.78 1.48
CA ARG A 129 -10.35 12.92 1.54
C ARG A 129 -11.82 12.55 1.70
N ARG A 130 -12.18 11.29 1.47
CA ARG A 130 -13.59 10.85 1.47
C ARG A 130 -14.19 10.65 2.85
N MET A 131 -13.38 10.46 3.88
CA MET A 131 -13.82 10.17 5.24
C MET A 131 -13.11 11.08 6.24
N SER A 132 -13.82 11.49 7.29
CA SER A 132 -13.25 12.20 8.44
C SER A 132 -12.76 11.22 9.50
N THR A 133 -11.75 10.42 9.18
CA THR A 133 -11.14 9.46 10.12
C THR A 133 -9.67 9.78 10.33
N THR A 134 -9.08 9.29 11.42
CA THR A 134 -7.65 9.42 11.69
C THR A 134 -6.83 8.85 10.54
N TYR A 135 -7.20 7.67 10.02
CA TYR A 135 -6.57 7.04 8.87
C TYR A 135 -6.49 7.99 7.66
N CYS A 136 -7.62 8.55 7.23
CA CYS A 136 -7.66 9.46 6.07
C CYS A 136 -6.84 10.73 6.31
N THR A 137 -6.88 11.28 7.52
CA THR A 137 -6.08 12.44 7.88
C THR A 137 -4.58 12.14 7.82
N ASN A 138 -4.17 10.95 8.25
CA ASN A 138 -2.78 10.53 8.20
C ASN A 138 -2.33 10.21 6.77
N LEU A 139 -3.19 9.67 5.91
CA LEU A 139 -2.88 9.53 4.48
C LEU A 139 -2.51 10.87 3.84
N ILE A 140 -3.23 11.96 4.18
CA ILE A 140 -2.85 13.32 3.72
C ILE A 140 -1.48 13.70 4.27
N ALA A 141 -1.17 13.36 5.53
CA ALA A 141 0.10 13.71 6.16
C ALA A 141 1.30 12.95 5.57
N ILE A 142 1.08 11.78 4.97
CA ILE A 142 2.11 10.94 4.33
C ILE A 142 2.03 10.95 2.80
N GLU A 143 1.41 11.98 2.23
CA GLU A 143 1.19 12.12 0.78
C GLU A 143 2.49 12.02 -0.01
N ASP A 144 3.55 12.68 0.45
CA ASP A 144 4.86 12.69 -0.19
C ASP A 144 5.79 11.63 0.41
N MET A 145 6.18 10.66 -0.40
CA MET A 145 7.17 9.66 0.01
C MET A 145 8.59 10.23 -0.09
N PRO A 146 9.35 10.32 1.01
CA PRO A 146 10.71 10.86 0.99
C PRO A 146 11.71 9.83 0.44
N LEU A 147 11.72 9.62 -0.88
CA LEU A 147 12.48 8.57 -1.57
C LEU A 147 13.97 8.57 -1.24
N THR A 148 14.60 9.74 -1.20
CA THR A 148 16.05 9.86 -0.90
C THR A 148 16.36 9.43 0.52
N LEU A 149 15.52 9.83 1.50
CA LEU A 149 15.65 9.41 2.89
C LEU A 149 15.45 7.90 3.02
N ILE A 150 14.37 7.36 2.44
CA ILE A 150 14.10 5.91 2.47
C ILE A 150 15.26 5.13 1.83
N SER A 151 15.75 5.58 0.69
CA SER A 151 16.87 4.95 -0.01
C SER A 151 18.16 4.96 0.83
N SER A 152 18.39 5.99 1.66
CA SER A 152 19.53 6.02 2.57
C SER A 152 19.47 4.99 3.71
N LEU A 153 18.29 4.42 3.95
CA LEU A 153 18.04 3.36 4.94
C LEU A 153 18.13 1.95 4.34
N ILE A 154 18.59 1.85 3.10
CA ILE A 154 18.79 0.59 2.37
C ILE A 154 20.27 0.48 1.99
N ASP A 155 20.89 -0.65 2.30
CA ASP A 155 22.26 -0.93 1.89
C ASP A 155 22.38 -0.94 0.37
N PRO A 156 23.28 -0.15 -0.24
CA PRO A 156 23.38 -0.03 -1.69
C PRO A 156 23.92 -1.27 -2.40
N GLN A 157 24.57 -2.18 -1.68
CA GLN A 157 25.18 -3.39 -2.24
C GLN A 157 24.30 -4.61 -2.07
N THR A 158 23.76 -4.80 -0.87
CA THR A 158 22.94 -5.98 -0.53
C THR A 158 21.46 -5.74 -0.77
N LEU A 159 21.01 -4.48 -0.85
CA LEU A 159 19.61 -4.07 -0.95
C LEU A 159 18.77 -4.44 0.29
N ASP A 160 19.43 -4.84 1.38
CA ASP A 160 18.79 -5.07 2.66
C ASP A 160 18.46 -3.76 3.37
N PRO A 161 17.39 -3.69 4.16
CA PRO A 161 17.18 -2.56 5.04
C PRO A 161 18.28 -2.51 6.11
N LEU A 162 18.85 -1.31 6.32
CA LEU A 162 19.77 -1.08 7.42
C LEU A 162 19.03 -1.23 8.77
N PRO A 163 19.72 -1.65 9.83
CA PRO A 163 19.13 -1.72 11.16
C PRO A 163 18.46 -0.40 11.54
N PRO A 164 17.23 -0.42 12.05
CA PRO A 164 16.55 0.81 12.45
C PRO A 164 17.25 1.45 13.65
N SER A 165 17.20 2.78 13.75
CA SER A 165 17.51 3.45 14.99
C SER A 165 16.49 3.07 16.07
N GLU A 166 16.91 3.06 17.34
CA GLU A 166 16.03 2.76 18.47
C GLU A 166 14.75 3.63 18.45
N LYS A 167 14.91 4.91 18.14
CA LYS A 167 13.77 5.84 18.03
C LYS A 167 12.79 5.44 16.94
N ARG A 168 13.27 5.00 15.76
CA ARG A 168 12.44 4.57 14.64
C ARG A 168 11.69 3.29 15.00
N GLN A 169 12.36 2.33 15.61
CA GLN A 169 11.75 1.07 16.05
C GLN A 169 10.66 1.34 17.09
N LEU A 170 10.99 2.04 18.17
CA LEU A 170 10.06 2.35 19.26
C LEU A 170 8.84 3.15 18.76
N PHE A 171 9.07 4.13 17.89
CA PHE A 171 7.95 4.89 17.33
C PHE A 171 6.97 3.98 16.59
N PHE A 172 7.47 3.13 15.65
CA PHE A 172 6.61 2.22 14.91
C PHE A 172 5.84 1.27 15.83
N GLU A 173 6.52 0.66 16.80
CA GLU A 173 5.91 -0.29 17.75
C GLU A 173 4.87 0.36 18.67
N GLN A 174 5.11 1.60 19.09
CA GLN A 174 4.16 2.35 19.92
C GLN A 174 2.91 2.75 19.14
N VAL A 175 3.06 3.21 17.91
CA VAL A 175 1.91 3.70 17.12
C VAL A 175 1.09 2.59 16.51
N SER A 176 1.73 1.53 16.00
CA SER A 176 1.03 0.41 15.35
C SER A 176 0.63 -0.71 16.32
N GLN A 177 1.18 -0.72 17.54
CA GLN A 177 1.05 -1.83 18.51
C GLN A 177 1.53 -3.18 17.92
N MET A 178 2.46 -3.13 16.96
CA MET A 178 3.03 -4.30 16.27
C MET A 178 4.55 -4.25 16.34
N SER A 179 5.20 -5.42 16.34
CA SER A 179 6.67 -5.49 16.26
C SER A 179 7.18 -4.80 14.99
N TYR A 180 8.29 -4.08 15.11
CA TYR A 180 8.96 -3.48 13.94
C TYR A 180 9.40 -4.55 12.95
N HIS A 181 9.96 -5.65 13.45
CA HIS A 181 10.39 -6.78 12.64
C HIS A 181 9.24 -7.75 12.40
N MET A 182 8.87 -7.92 11.15
CA MET A 182 7.93 -8.96 10.73
C MET A 182 8.71 -10.20 10.28
N PRO A 183 8.43 -11.40 10.82
CA PRO A 183 9.03 -12.64 10.32
C PRO A 183 8.77 -12.81 8.82
N LEU A 184 9.80 -13.19 8.06
CA LEU A 184 9.66 -13.47 6.62
C LEU A 184 8.85 -14.74 6.38
N ALA A 185 9.05 -15.76 7.20
CA ALA A 185 8.23 -16.96 7.20
C ALA A 185 6.83 -16.66 7.79
N THR A 186 5.84 -17.29 7.21
CA THR A 186 4.46 -17.35 7.76
C THR A 186 4.13 -18.80 7.99
N ASP A 187 3.67 -19.12 9.21
CA ASP A 187 3.24 -20.46 9.55
C ASP A 187 1.75 -20.67 9.21
N TYR A 188 1.37 -21.93 9.01
CA TYR A 188 -0.05 -22.32 8.84
C TYR A 188 -0.88 -22.06 10.10
N SER A 189 -0.25 -21.97 11.27
CA SER A 189 -0.89 -21.64 12.54
C SER A 189 -1.09 -20.14 12.77
N ASP A 190 -0.45 -19.28 11.95
CA ASP A 190 -0.55 -17.83 12.09
C ASP A 190 -1.99 -17.34 11.87
N VAL A 191 -2.45 -16.50 12.78
CA VAL A 191 -3.82 -15.97 12.82
C VAL A 191 -3.83 -14.45 12.81
N LEU A 192 -4.98 -13.90 12.49
CA LEU A 192 -5.31 -12.48 12.65
C LEU A 192 -6.63 -12.31 13.38
N THR A 193 -6.84 -11.13 13.93
CA THR A 193 -8.12 -10.76 14.54
C THR A 193 -8.99 -10.03 13.52
N LEU A 194 -10.22 -10.51 13.32
CA LEU A 194 -11.21 -9.86 12.45
C LEU A 194 -12.54 -9.69 13.17
N ASN A 195 -13.10 -8.49 13.08
CA ASN A 195 -14.45 -8.24 13.59
C ASN A 195 -15.51 -8.88 12.70
N CYS A 196 -16.43 -9.59 13.31
CA CYS A 196 -17.58 -10.19 12.62
C CYS A 196 -18.43 -9.09 11.97
N PRO A 197 -18.75 -9.18 10.66
CA PRO A 197 -19.59 -8.18 9.99
C PRO A 197 -21.04 -8.16 10.48
N PHE A 198 -21.48 -9.21 11.20
CA PHE A 198 -22.85 -9.31 11.69
C PHE A 198 -23.05 -8.87 13.13
N CYS A 199 -22.12 -9.20 14.02
CA CYS A 199 -22.25 -8.90 15.46
C CYS A 199 -21.10 -8.06 16.05
N ALA A 200 -20.14 -7.67 15.22
CA ALA A 200 -18.92 -6.92 15.59
C ALA A 200 -17.99 -7.62 16.60
N HIS A 201 -18.24 -8.89 16.94
CA HIS A 201 -17.35 -9.67 17.82
C HIS A 201 -15.97 -9.85 17.19
N PRO A 202 -14.86 -9.60 17.93
CA PRO A 202 -13.51 -9.81 17.45
C PRO A 202 -13.17 -11.33 17.45
N ASN A 203 -13.08 -11.93 16.27
CA ASN A 203 -12.64 -13.32 16.10
C ASN A 203 -11.10 -13.34 16.04
N GLN A 204 -10.45 -13.98 17.01
CA GLN A 204 -9.00 -13.98 17.18
C GLN A 204 -8.30 -15.18 16.51
N SER A 205 -9.07 -16.12 15.98
CA SER A 205 -8.58 -17.39 15.42
C SER A 205 -8.64 -17.45 13.89
N VAL A 206 -8.77 -16.31 13.21
CA VAL A 206 -8.87 -16.30 11.75
C VAL A 206 -7.51 -16.61 11.13
N ARG A 207 -7.38 -17.76 10.48
CA ARG A 207 -6.12 -18.19 9.85
C ARG A 207 -5.83 -17.41 8.57
N TRP A 208 -4.56 -17.11 8.32
CA TRP A 208 -4.12 -16.57 7.03
C TRP A 208 -4.29 -17.57 5.90
N VAL A 209 -3.98 -18.83 6.18
CA VAL A 209 -4.13 -19.96 5.25
C VAL A 209 -4.85 -21.11 5.96
N ALA A 210 -5.81 -21.70 5.27
CA ALA A 210 -6.56 -22.85 5.78
C ALA A 210 -6.90 -23.82 4.64
N ASP A 211 -7.31 -25.04 5.00
CA ASP A 211 -7.71 -26.06 4.04
C ASP A 211 -8.86 -25.57 3.16
N GLY A 212 -8.94 -26.11 1.94
CA GLY A 212 -9.96 -25.72 0.98
C GLY A 212 -9.86 -24.26 0.50
N GLU A 213 -8.69 -23.60 0.65
CA GLU A 213 -8.45 -22.21 0.28
C GLU A 213 -9.31 -21.20 1.08
N SER A 214 -9.70 -21.57 2.30
CA SER A 214 -10.64 -20.79 3.13
C SER A 214 -9.97 -19.76 4.06
N GLY A 215 -8.63 -19.69 4.10
CA GLY A 215 -7.89 -18.70 4.90
C GLY A 215 -8.03 -17.27 4.36
N PHE A 216 -7.76 -16.27 5.22
CA PHE A 216 -7.97 -14.85 4.89
C PHE A 216 -7.18 -14.38 3.67
N ALA A 217 -5.96 -14.89 3.46
CA ALA A 217 -5.14 -14.54 2.29
C ALA A 217 -5.55 -15.33 1.01
N GLN A 218 -6.51 -16.23 1.10
CA GLN A 218 -6.92 -17.11 0.01
C GLN A 218 -8.23 -16.67 -0.66
N THR A 219 -8.49 -17.21 -1.85
CA THR A 219 -9.58 -16.76 -2.72
C THR A 219 -10.97 -17.10 -2.20
N LYS A 220 -11.09 -18.24 -1.52
CA LYS A 220 -12.36 -18.75 -0.98
C LYS A 220 -12.55 -18.45 0.50
N PHE A 221 -11.93 -17.36 0.99
CA PHE A 221 -11.99 -17.00 2.40
C PHE A 221 -13.40 -17.14 2.97
N SER A 222 -13.50 -17.91 4.04
CA SER A 222 -14.70 -18.05 4.85
C SER A 222 -14.34 -18.36 6.29
N HIS A 223 -15.00 -17.68 7.23
CA HIS A 223 -14.82 -17.90 8.67
C HIS A 223 -16.16 -17.91 9.38
N THR A 224 -16.34 -18.79 10.35
CA THR A 224 -17.56 -18.85 11.18
C THR A 224 -17.32 -18.10 12.48
N CYS A 225 -18.13 -17.10 12.76
CA CYS A 225 -18.00 -16.27 13.96
C CYS A 225 -18.17 -17.09 15.24
N GLU A 226 -17.22 -16.98 16.15
CA GLU A 226 -17.19 -17.66 17.44
C GLU A 226 -18.38 -17.28 18.35
N GLN A 227 -18.92 -16.05 18.20
CA GLN A 227 -19.99 -15.55 19.03
C GLN A 227 -21.39 -15.81 18.43
N CYS A 228 -21.65 -15.46 17.16
CA CYS A 228 -22.99 -15.55 16.58
C CYS A 228 -23.21 -16.76 15.68
N GLY A 229 -22.19 -17.57 15.42
CA GLY A 229 -22.26 -18.78 14.59
C GLY A 229 -22.48 -18.55 13.10
N LYS A 230 -22.53 -17.29 12.62
CA LYS A 230 -22.70 -16.97 11.20
C LYS A 230 -21.37 -17.05 10.47
N SER A 231 -21.37 -17.69 9.29
CA SER A 231 -20.20 -17.67 8.41
C SER A 231 -20.16 -16.38 7.60
N PHE A 232 -18.95 -15.84 7.38
CA PHE A 232 -18.74 -14.63 6.61
C PHE A 232 -17.49 -14.72 5.73
N ASN A 233 -17.45 -13.90 4.70
CA ASN A 233 -16.37 -13.80 3.72
C ASN A 233 -15.97 -12.33 3.49
N LYS A 234 -15.03 -12.08 2.55
CA LYS A 234 -14.57 -10.72 2.22
C LYS A 234 -15.71 -9.81 1.72
N SER A 235 -16.68 -10.35 0.99
CA SER A 235 -17.84 -9.58 0.51
C SER A 235 -18.71 -9.10 1.68
N ASN A 236 -18.95 -9.95 2.69
CA ASN A 236 -19.70 -9.55 3.87
C ASN A 236 -19.00 -8.43 4.66
N ILE A 237 -17.65 -8.49 4.75
CA ILE A 237 -16.85 -7.42 5.37
C ILE A 237 -16.98 -6.11 4.56
N GLY A 238 -16.92 -6.18 3.23
CA GLY A 238 -17.09 -5.04 2.35
C GLY A 238 -18.48 -4.39 2.50
N VAL A 239 -19.54 -5.21 2.49
CA VAL A 239 -20.93 -4.74 2.70
C VAL A 239 -21.07 -4.08 4.06
N ARG A 240 -20.49 -4.64 5.12
CA ARG A 240 -20.53 -4.04 6.46
C ARG A 240 -19.89 -2.65 6.46
N ARG A 241 -18.69 -2.49 5.89
CA ARG A 241 -18.02 -1.18 5.78
C ARG A 241 -18.87 -0.17 5.03
N PHE A 242 -19.45 -0.58 3.90
CA PHE A 242 -20.35 0.27 3.12
C PHE A 242 -21.56 0.73 3.96
N CYS A 243 -22.21 -0.18 4.69
CA CYS A 243 -23.34 0.16 5.57
C CYS A 243 -22.93 1.14 6.69
N GLU A 244 -21.71 1.01 7.22
CA GLU A 244 -21.17 1.93 8.23
C GLU A 244 -20.92 3.33 7.65
N GLU A 245 -20.33 3.43 6.46
CA GLU A 245 -20.13 4.70 5.75
C GLU A 245 -21.46 5.40 5.48
N VAL A 246 -22.46 4.66 5.01
CA VAL A 246 -23.82 5.13 4.77
C VAL A 246 -24.45 5.65 6.06
N THR A 247 -24.35 4.89 7.15
CA THR A 247 -24.92 5.27 8.44
C THR A 247 -24.28 6.54 8.98
N ARG A 248 -22.96 6.64 8.93
CA ARG A 248 -22.20 7.82 9.32
C ARG A 248 -22.61 9.06 8.52
N ARG A 249 -22.82 8.92 7.21
CA ARG A 249 -23.33 10.02 6.39
C ARG A 249 -24.71 10.45 6.79
N ARG A 250 -25.62 9.53 7.14
CA ARG A 250 -26.97 9.84 7.61
C ARG A 250 -26.99 10.56 8.95
N THR A 251 -26.00 10.31 9.81
CA THR A 251 -25.84 11.02 11.09
C THR A 251 -25.16 12.38 10.97
N GLY A 252 -24.90 12.84 9.74
CA GLY A 252 -24.35 14.18 9.46
C GLY A 252 -22.82 14.23 9.31
N GLU A 253 -22.13 13.08 9.37
CA GLU A 253 -20.69 13.06 9.12
C GLU A 253 -20.38 13.32 7.65
N ARG A 254 -19.24 13.97 7.37
CA ARG A 254 -18.75 14.19 6.00
C ARG A 254 -18.03 12.93 5.50
N VAL A 255 -18.80 11.98 5.02
CA VAL A 255 -18.35 10.71 4.45
C VAL A 255 -18.82 10.60 3.01
N PHE A 256 -17.96 10.17 2.11
CA PHE A 256 -18.26 9.95 0.70
C PHE A 256 -17.95 8.49 0.33
N ILE A 257 -18.73 7.93 -0.59
CA ILE A 257 -18.50 6.57 -1.10
C ILE A 257 -17.20 6.56 -1.92
N SER A 258 -16.45 5.47 -1.81
CA SER A 258 -15.24 5.24 -2.62
C SER A 258 -15.54 5.39 -4.12
N GLU A 259 -14.61 5.96 -4.86
CA GLU A 259 -14.66 6.18 -6.32
C GLU A 259 -15.72 7.18 -6.79
N THR A 260 -16.34 7.96 -5.88
CA THR A 260 -17.37 8.93 -6.24
C THR A 260 -16.96 10.39 -6.04
N LEU A 261 -15.87 10.64 -5.31
CA LEU A 261 -15.44 11.99 -4.95
C LEU A 261 -14.73 12.72 -6.09
N LEU A 262 -14.05 11.99 -6.97
CA LEU A 262 -13.38 12.56 -8.15
C LEU A 262 -14.25 12.38 -9.39
N HIS A 263 -14.44 13.48 -10.13
CA HIS A 263 -15.16 13.43 -11.40
C HIS A 263 -14.44 12.50 -12.39
N TYR A 264 -15.17 11.57 -12.98
CA TYR A 264 -14.61 10.46 -13.77
C TYR A 264 -13.83 10.89 -15.03
N LEU A 265 -14.21 12.03 -15.65
CA LEU A 265 -13.53 12.56 -16.83
C LEU A 265 -12.38 13.52 -16.50
N THR A 266 -12.59 14.41 -15.53
CA THR A 266 -11.67 15.53 -15.27
C THR A 266 -10.71 15.25 -14.11
N GLY A 267 -10.99 14.24 -13.29
CA GLY A 267 -10.24 13.98 -12.06
C GLY A 267 -10.38 15.07 -10.99
N THR A 268 -11.22 16.10 -11.25
CA THR A 268 -11.45 17.17 -10.27
C THR A 268 -12.37 16.70 -9.14
N ARG A 269 -12.15 17.22 -7.94
CA ARG A 269 -13.00 16.92 -6.79
C ARG A 269 -14.42 17.47 -7.01
N SER A 270 -15.42 16.62 -6.83
CA SER A 270 -16.84 16.98 -6.94
C SER A 270 -17.63 16.31 -5.81
N GLU A 271 -17.82 17.04 -4.71
CA GLU A 271 -18.64 16.55 -3.61
C GLU A 271 -20.11 16.41 -4.00
N ASP A 272 -20.60 17.29 -4.87
CA ASP A 272 -22.00 17.27 -5.36
C ASP A 272 -22.28 15.96 -6.13
N GLN A 273 -21.34 15.51 -6.97
CA GLN A 273 -21.46 14.22 -7.66
C GLN A 273 -21.57 13.06 -6.69
N SER A 274 -20.73 13.04 -5.66
CA SER A 274 -20.77 12.00 -4.63
C SER A 274 -22.10 12.02 -3.86
N VAL A 275 -22.58 13.20 -3.48
CA VAL A 275 -23.88 13.39 -2.82
C VAL A 275 -25.04 12.95 -3.70
N GLU A 276 -25.01 13.28 -4.98
CA GLU A 276 -26.05 12.85 -5.94
C GLU A 276 -26.10 11.33 -6.07
N ILE A 277 -24.96 10.67 -6.22
CA ILE A 277 -24.87 9.21 -6.26
C ILE A 277 -25.43 8.58 -4.99
N MET A 278 -25.02 9.09 -3.82
CA MET A 278 -25.55 8.62 -2.54
C MET A 278 -27.07 8.80 -2.44
N THR A 279 -27.59 9.93 -2.91
CA THR A 279 -29.04 10.19 -2.90
C THR A 279 -29.81 9.22 -3.78
N LYS A 280 -29.21 8.78 -4.90
CA LYS A 280 -29.81 7.76 -5.79
C LYS A 280 -29.82 6.37 -5.17
N ILE A 281 -28.78 6.02 -4.38
CA ILE A 281 -28.68 4.73 -3.69
C ILE A 281 -29.73 4.62 -2.56
N PHE A 282 -30.15 5.75 -1.98
CA PHE A 282 -31.07 5.79 -0.82
C PHE A 282 -32.52 6.08 -1.16
N LYS A 283 -32.85 6.23 -2.42
CA LYS A 283 -34.24 6.26 -2.91
C LYS A 283 -34.75 4.84 -3.14
#